data_dbdb30341a811d4a72c3ec0abf13fabf
#
_entry.id   dbdb30341a811d4a72c3ec0abf13fabf
#
_cell.length_a   1.000
_cell.length_b   1.000
_cell.length_c   1.000
_cell.angle_alpha   90.00
_cell.angle_beta   90.00
_cell.angle_gamma   90.00
#
_symmetry.space_group_name_H-M   'P 1'
#
loop_
_entity.id
_entity.type
_entity.pdbx_description
1 polymer ?
#
loop_
_entity_poly.entity_id
_entity_poly.type
_entity_poly.pdbx_seq_one_letter_code
_entity_poly.pdbx_strand_id
1 'polypeptide(L)'
;MHINWYPGHMKKTKDLIVENLKIIDLIIEILDARIPISSENPDITKLAKNKQKVVVLNKVDLIDTKDLKKWEDYFLTNELASHVVALSSEKGTNFAELRKITDKIYNEKLEKMKKKGLRKTEVRAMIVGIPNVGKSRFINKYVNKNKARVGNTPGFTRGKQWIKIDDKVELLDTPGVLWPKFEDENVAYNLAITGSIKDNVLPLEQVAIKFLEKLKKLGKIENLFNAYQLEEYTTLDEILKLENYKIFQILEKRLGISKSDEHNYDVIARRILKDYRSGKFGKFFLELPEDFEIKNSEEKEEKWE
;
A
#
# COMPACT_ATOMS: atom_id res chain seq x y z
N MET A 1 -11.37 -2.87 16.91
CA MET A 1 -10.52 -4.08 16.76
C MET A 1 -9.09 -3.76 17.16
N HIS A 2 -8.59 -4.26 18.30
CA HIS A 2 -7.17 -4.04 18.66
C HIS A 2 -6.29 -5.04 17.92
N ILE A 3 -5.82 -4.68 16.72
CA ILE A 3 -4.80 -5.45 16.03
C ILE A 3 -3.44 -5.00 16.58
N ASN A 4 -2.97 -5.65 17.64
CA ASN A 4 -1.60 -5.52 18.13
C ASN A 4 -0.69 -6.47 17.35
N TRP A 5 -0.24 -6.04 16.16
CA TRP A 5 0.66 -6.85 15.36
C TRP A 5 1.96 -6.08 15.07
N TYR A 6 2.88 -6.18 16.03
CA TYR A 6 4.22 -5.60 15.90
C TYR A 6 5.29 -6.66 16.22
N PRO A 7 5.66 -7.51 15.26
CA PRO A 7 6.74 -8.47 15.44
C PRO A 7 8.06 -7.79 15.79
N GLY A 8 8.86 -8.39 16.68
CA GLY A 8 10.13 -7.83 17.16
C GLY A 8 11.15 -7.47 16.05
N HIS A 9 11.04 -8.09 14.87
CA HIS A 9 11.87 -7.72 13.71
C HIS A 9 11.54 -6.33 13.13
N MET A 10 10.34 -5.78 13.37
CA MET A 10 9.97 -4.44 12.89
C MET A 10 10.70 -3.34 13.65
N LYS A 11 10.93 -3.51 14.96
CA LYS A 11 11.78 -2.60 15.73
C LYS A 11 13.19 -2.55 15.13
N LYS A 12 13.80 -3.70 14.88
CA LYS A 12 15.13 -3.80 14.24
C LYS A 12 15.17 -3.12 12.87
N THR A 13 14.08 -3.20 12.10
CA THR A 13 14.02 -2.52 10.80
C THR A 13 13.92 -1.01 10.95
N LYS A 14 13.16 -0.51 11.94
CA LYS A 14 13.11 0.93 12.25
C LYS A 14 14.50 1.44 12.64
N ASP A 15 15.21 0.72 13.50
CA ASP A 15 16.58 1.07 13.91
C ASP A 15 17.52 1.08 12.69
N LEU A 16 17.41 0.10 11.78
CA LEU A 16 18.16 0.05 10.54
C LEU A 16 17.88 1.26 9.62
N ILE A 17 16.61 1.68 9.52
CA ILE A 17 16.23 2.87 8.75
C ILE A 17 16.91 4.10 9.36
N VAL A 18 16.78 4.32 10.67
CA VAL A 18 17.36 5.48 11.39
C VAL A 18 18.88 5.53 11.22
N GLU A 19 19.57 4.39 11.40
CA GLU A 19 21.03 4.28 11.23
C GLU A 19 21.50 4.72 9.83
N ASN A 20 20.74 4.33 8.80
CA ASN A 20 21.16 4.58 7.41
C ASN A 20 20.69 5.94 6.87
N LEU A 21 19.72 6.62 7.50
CA LEU A 21 19.21 7.92 7.03
C LEU A 21 20.32 8.95 6.82
N LYS A 22 21.41 8.90 7.60
CA LYS A 22 22.54 9.86 7.49
C LYS A 22 23.23 9.79 6.12
N ILE A 23 23.30 8.61 5.52
CA ILE A 23 24.01 8.36 4.25
C ILE A 23 23.07 8.30 3.04
N ILE A 24 21.76 8.37 3.26
CA ILE A 24 20.73 8.32 2.21
C ILE A 24 20.46 9.72 1.66
N ASP A 25 20.40 9.84 0.35
CA ASP A 25 20.04 11.06 -0.38
C ASP A 25 18.55 11.13 -0.69
N LEU A 26 17.94 9.97 -0.99
CA LEU A 26 16.58 9.85 -1.49
C LEU A 26 15.84 8.72 -0.78
N ILE A 27 14.60 8.96 -0.39
CA ILE A 27 13.68 7.92 0.08
C ILE A 27 12.66 7.64 -1.04
N ILE A 28 12.52 6.37 -1.40
CA ILE A 28 11.48 5.87 -2.30
C ILE A 28 10.49 5.10 -1.44
N GLU A 29 9.35 5.71 -1.16
CA GLU A 29 8.28 5.07 -0.39
C GLU A 29 7.27 4.42 -1.31
N ILE A 30 7.14 3.07 -1.20
CA ILE A 30 6.22 2.28 -2.01
C ILE A 30 4.91 2.13 -1.25
N LEU A 31 3.83 2.67 -1.81
CA LEU A 31 2.47 2.60 -1.29
C LEU A 31 1.60 1.70 -2.17
N ASP A 32 0.54 1.14 -1.59
CA ASP A 32 -0.50 0.45 -2.35
C ASP A 32 -1.51 1.47 -2.87
N ALA A 33 -1.59 1.65 -4.18
CA ALA A 33 -2.46 2.65 -4.81
C ALA A 33 -3.94 2.53 -4.43
N ARG A 34 -4.40 1.35 -3.95
CA ARG A 34 -5.79 1.17 -3.49
C ARG A 34 -6.07 1.86 -2.15
N ILE A 35 -5.02 2.06 -1.34
CA ILE A 35 -5.06 2.58 0.03
C ILE A 35 -3.85 3.51 0.28
N PRO A 36 -3.74 4.64 -0.42
CA PRO A 36 -2.53 5.47 -0.41
C PRO A 36 -2.13 5.92 1.00
N ILE A 37 -3.05 6.47 1.78
CA ILE A 37 -2.77 6.94 3.15
C ILE A 37 -2.63 5.78 4.14
N SER A 38 -3.54 4.80 4.12
CA SER A 38 -3.42 3.64 5.02
C SER A 38 -2.13 2.85 4.79
N SER A 39 -1.51 2.92 3.61
CA SER A 39 -0.23 2.26 3.33
C SER A 39 1.00 3.13 3.59
N GLU A 40 0.85 4.43 3.84
CA GLU A 40 1.91 5.31 4.29
C GLU A 40 2.28 4.99 5.75
N ASN A 41 3.57 4.90 6.03
CA ASN A 41 4.03 4.66 7.39
C ASN A 41 4.38 6.00 8.06
N PRO A 42 3.58 6.47 9.05
CA PRO A 42 3.77 7.79 9.67
C PRO A 42 5.12 7.92 10.38
N ASP A 43 5.70 6.82 10.88
CA ASP A 43 7.04 6.83 11.47
C ASP A 43 8.11 7.16 10.41
N ILE A 44 7.96 6.63 9.20
CA ILE A 44 8.89 6.90 8.09
C ILE A 44 8.77 8.37 7.66
N THR A 45 7.56 8.88 7.53
CA THR A 45 7.32 10.28 7.14
C THR A 45 7.94 11.25 8.15
N LYS A 46 7.80 11.00 9.47
CA LYS A 46 8.46 11.80 10.51
C LYS A 46 9.98 11.74 10.42
N LEU A 47 10.56 10.55 10.23
CA LEU A 47 12.01 10.34 10.13
C LEU A 47 12.60 10.94 8.84
N ALA A 48 11.82 10.98 7.78
CA ALA A 48 12.22 11.42 6.44
C ALA A 48 12.06 12.94 6.21
N LYS A 49 11.54 13.70 7.16
CA LYS A 49 11.14 15.12 7.01
C LYS A 49 12.18 16.01 6.30
N ASN A 50 13.46 15.74 6.47
CA ASN A 50 14.56 16.51 5.87
C ASN A 50 15.20 15.83 4.65
N LYS A 51 14.57 14.83 4.07
CA LYS A 51 15.07 14.09 2.90
C LYS A 51 14.15 14.29 1.70
N GLN A 52 14.73 14.25 0.50
CA GLN A 52 13.90 14.13 -0.69
C GLN A 52 13.15 12.80 -0.63
N LYS A 53 11.82 12.85 -0.83
CA LYS A 53 10.95 11.67 -0.82
C LYS A 53 10.20 11.56 -2.14
N VAL A 54 10.32 10.42 -2.80
CA VAL A 54 9.49 10.01 -3.93
C VAL A 54 8.47 9.01 -3.41
N VAL A 55 7.19 9.33 -3.52
CA VAL A 55 6.11 8.38 -3.29
C VAL A 55 5.84 7.62 -4.59
N VAL A 56 5.82 6.30 -4.50
CA VAL A 56 5.45 5.41 -5.58
C VAL A 56 4.10 4.78 -5.26
N LEU A 57 3.05 5.21 -5.94
CA LEU A 57 1.74 4.56 -5.91
C LEU A 57 1.81 3.30 -6.79
N ASN A 58 2.07 2.16 -6.14
CA ASN A 58 2.21 0.86 -6.84
C ASN A 58 0.85 0.16 -6.96
N LYS A 59 0.75 -0.83 -7.84
CA LYS A 59 -0.46 -1.61 -8.14
C LYS A 59 -1.57 -0.80 -8.81
N VAL A 60 -1.20 0.18 -9.64
CA VAL A 60 -2.20 0.97 -10.41
C VAL A 60 -3.02 0.11 -11.38
N ASP A 61 -2.60 -1.10 -11.67
CA ASP A 61 -3.38 -2.09 -12.41
C ASP A 61 -4.65 -2.55 -11.67
N LEU A 62 -4.76 -2.27 -10.36
CA LEU A 62 -5.90 -2.60 -9.48
C LEU A 62 -6.81 -1.42 -9.15
N ILE A 63 -6.56 -0.22 -9.71
CA ILE A 63 -7.36 0.99 -9.48
C ILE A 63 -7.91 1.56 -10.79
N ASP A 64 -9.00 2.33 -10.71
CA ASP A 64 -9.42 3.21 -11.80
C ASP A 64 -8.54 4.47 -11.77
N THR A 65 -7.93 4.78 -12.91
CA THR A 65 -6.97 5.90 -13.00
C THR A 65 -7.61 7.29 -13.01
N LYS A 66 -8.95 7.40 -13.06
CA LYS A 66 -9.67 8.69 -13.09
C LYS A 66 -9.35 9.58 -11.88
N ASP A 67 -9.27 8.99 -10.69
CA ASP A 67 -8.99 9.72 -9.46
C ASP A 67 -7.51 9.73 -9.07
N LEU A 68 -6.64 9.15 -9.91
CA LEU A 68 -5.21 9.06 -9.62
C LEU A 68 -4.57 10.44 -9.46
N LYS A 69 -4.96 11.39 -10.32
CA LYS A 69 -4.45 12.76 -10.27
C LYS A 69 -4.76 13.47 -8.96
N LYS A 70 -5.94 13.23 -8.37
CA LYS A 70 -6.30 13.78 -7.05
C LYS A 70 -5.33 13.31 -5.97
N TRP A 71 -4.92 12.03 -6.02
CA TRP A 71 -3.95 11.47 -5.07
C TRP A 71 -2.54 12.03 -5.28
N GLU A 72 -2.10 12.19 -6.52
CA GLU A 72 -0.83 12.85 -6.82
C GLU A 72 -0.80 14.27 -6.25
N ASP A 73 -1.84 15.06 -6.52
CA ASP A 73 -1.98 16.42 -6.02
C ASP A 73 -2.05 16.45 -4.48
N TYR A 74 -2.79 15.52 -3.85
CA TYR A 74 -2.86 15.41 -2.39
C TYR A 74 -1.47 15.26 -1.75
N PHE A 75 -0.65 14.33 -2.25
CA PHE A 75 0.70 14.12 -1.70
C PHE A 75 1.64 15.31 -1.92
N LEU A 76 1.52 16.00 -3.04
CA LEU A 76 2.35 17.16 -3.36
C LEU A 76 1.92 18.40 -2.58
N THR A 77 0.62 18.69 -2.52
CA THR A 77 0.07 19.88 -1.84
C THR A 77 0.27 19.81 -0.32
N ASN A 78 0.16 18.62 0.27
CA ASN A 78 0.39 18.41 1.70
C ASN A 78 1.88 18.20 2.06
N GLU A 79 2.80 18.42 1.10
CA GLU A 79 4.25 18.26 1.29
C GLU A 79 4.66 16.85 1.80
N LEU A 80 3.83 15.85 1.55
CA LEU A 80 4.09 14.47 1.92
C LEU A 80 5.13 13.80 1.00
N ALA A 81 5.36 14.36 -0.18
CA ALA A 81 6.35 13.90 -1.14
C ALA A 81 6.92 15.04 -1.98
N SER A 82 8.19 14.93 -2.39
CA SER A 82 8.78 15.84 -3.38
C SER A 82 8.35 15.50 -4.82
N HIS A 83 8.06 14.23 -5.08
CA HIS A 83 7.58 13.70 -6.35
C HIS A 83 6.66 12.50 -6.08
N VAL A 84 5.68 12.31 -6.97
CA VAL A 84 4.78 11.16 -6.94
C VAL A 84 4.85 10.44 -8.29
N VAL A 85 4.93 9.11 -8.27
CA VAL A 85 4.92 8.28 -9.48
C VAL A 85 3.93 7.15 -9.31
N ALA A 86 2.97 7.06 -10.20
CA ALA A 86 2.01 5.98 -10.25
C ALA A 86 2.47 4.90 -11.23
N LEU A 87 2.66 3.66 -10.76
CA LEU A 87 3.18 2.56 -11.59
C LEU A 87 2.60 1.19 -11.20
N SER A 88 2.78 0.22 -12.08
CA SER A 88 2.52 -1.19 -11.76
C SER A 88 3.81 -2.00 -11.83
N SER A 89 4.26 -2.49 -10.68
CA SER A 89 5.36 -3.45 -10.61
C SER A 89 4.99 -4.82 -11.20
N GLU A 90 3.70 -5.16 -11.23
CA GLU A 90 3.19 -6.39 -11.88
C GLU A 90 3.33 -6.29 -13.40
N LYS A 91 2.78 -5.22 -13.98
CA LYS A 91 2.79 -5.00 -15.44
C LYS A 91 4.11 -4.40 -15.95
N GLY A 92 4.92 -3.80 -15.09
CA GLY A 92 6.17 -3.12 -15.46
C GLY A 92 5.94 -1.76 -16.14
N THR A 93 4.83 -1.08 -15.84
CA THR A 93 4.48 0.21 -16.44
C THR A 93 5.02 1.40 -15.65
N ASN A 94 5.29 2.52 -16.32
CA ASN A 94 5.70 3.83 -15.79
C ASN A 94 7.05 3.90 -15.05
N PHE A 95 7.90 2.88 -15.13
CA PHE A 95 9.24 2.94 -14.56
C PHE A 95 10.16 4.00 -15.24
N ALA A 96 9.87 4.38 -16.48
CA ALA A 96 10.60 5.42 -17.19
C ALA A 96 10.45 6.79 -16.50
N GLU A 97 9.29 7.09 -15.94
CA GLU A 97 9.04 8.33 -15.19
C GLU A 97 9.88 8.38 -13.91
N LEU A 98 9.90 7.29 -13.15
CA LEU A 98 10.76 7.19 -11.96
C LEU A 98 12.25 7.37 -12.33
N ARG A 99 12.71 6.79 -13.46
CA ARG A 99 14.09 6.98 -13.94
C ARG A 99 14.38 8.44 -14.24
N LYS A 100 13.49 9.17 -14.90
CA LYS A 100 13.66 10.61 -15.15
C LYS A 100 13.82 11.39 -13.85
N ILE A 101 13.03 11.09 -12.82
CA ILE A 101 13.13 11.73 -11.51
C ILE A 101 14.47 11.41 -10.84
N THR A 102 14.89 10.16 -10.81
CA THR A 102 16.17 9.78 -10.21
C THR A 102 17.37 10.31 -10.98
N ASP A 103 17.30 10.41 -12.31
CA ASP A 103 18.31 11.08 -13.14
C ASP A 103 18.42 12.58 -12.82
N LYS A 104 17.29 13.26 -12.64
CA LYS A 104 17.27 14.68 -12.22
C LYS A 104 17.97 14.87 -10.88
N ILE A 105 17.61 14.05 -9.88
CA ILE A 105 18.21 14.09 -8.54
C ILE A 105 19.72 13.79 -8.60
N TYR A 106 20.13 12.83 -9.44
CA TYR A 106 21.54 12.53 -9.66
C TYR A 106 22.30 13.72 -10.25
N ASN A 107 21.76 14.37 -11.27
CA ASN A 107 22.40 15.52 -11.91
C ASN A 107 22.53 16.70 -10.93
N GLU A 108 21.50 16.99 -10.15
CA GLU A 108 21.55 18.03 -9.12
C GLU A 108 22.64 17.73 -8.05
N LYS A 109 22.76 16.46 -7.63
CA LYS A 109 23.81 16.04 -6.71
C LYS A 109 25.19 16.14 -7.35
N LEU A 110 25.35 15.70 -8.60
CA LEU A 110 26.60 15.75 -9.33
C LEU A 110 27.13 17.18 -9.46
N GLU A 111 26.26 18.14 -9.80
CA GLU A 111 26.64 19.56 -9.89
C GLU A 111 27.09 20.13 -8.53
N LYS A 112 26.39 19.77 -7.44
CA LYS A 112 26.83 20.14 -6.09
C LYS A 112 28.20 19.55 -5.73
N MET A 113 28.48 18.31 -6.17
CA MET A 113 29.76 17.63 -5.90
C MET A 113 30.90 18.17 -6.76
N LYS A 114 30.66 18.51 -8.04
CA LYS A 114 31.64 19.19 -8.90
C LYS A 114 32.13 20.49 -8.32
N LYS A 115 31.21 21.30 -7.73
CA LYS A 115 31.58 22.56 -7.02
C LYS A 115 32.51 22.31 -5.83
N LYS A 116 32.53 21.08 -5.29
CA LYS A 116 33.44 20.65 -4.21
C LYS A 116 34.69 19.90 -4.72
N GLY A 117 34.95 19.93 -6.05
CA GLY A 117 36.09 19.26 -6.67
C GLY A 117 35.94 17.75 -6.90
N LEU A 118 34.76 17.17 -6.63
CA LEU A 118 34.51 15.74 -6.82
C LEU A 118 33.95 15.46 -8.22
N ARG A 119 34.53 14.48 -8.92
CA ARG A 119 34.14 14.15 -10.32
C ARG A 119 33.10 13.04 -10.44
N LYS A 120 32.88 12.25 -9.41
CA LYS A 120 31.91 11.13 -9.39
C LYS A 120 31.08 11.18 -8.13
N THR A 121 29.84 10.79 -8.27
CA THR A 121 28.91 10.58 -7.16
C THR A 121 27.89 9.54 -7.57
N GLU A 122 27.11 9.07 -6.64
CA GLU A 122 25.94 8.21 -6.87
C GLU A 122 24.84 8.62 -5.89
N VAL A 123 23.59 8.43 -6.27
CA VAL A 123 22.43 8.65 -5.41
C VAL A 123 22.19 7.39 -4.60
N ARG A 124 22.29 7.50 -3.29
CA ARG A 124 21.91 6.43 -2.35
C ARG A 124 20.44 6.58 -2.00
N ALA A 125 19.63 5.72 -2.60
CA ALA A 125 18.20 5.68 -2.34
C ALA A 125 17.84 4.55 -1.38
N MET A 126 16.98 4.83 -0.41
CA MET A 126 16.40 3.82 0.48
C MET A 126 14.98 3.51 0.03
N ILE A 127 14.66 2.23 -0.14
CA ILE A 127 13.29 1.78 -0.42
C ILE A 127 12.62 1.40 0.88
N VAL A 128 11.48 2.04 1.15
CA VAL A 128 10.65 1.77 2.32
C VAL A 128 9.21 1.47 1.90
N GLY A 129 8.43 0.94 2.81
CA GLY A 129 7.00 0.65 2.63
C GLY A 129 6.57 -0.53 3.48
N ILE A 130 5.28 -0.66 3.67
CA ILE A 130 4.68 -1.73 4.48
C ILE A 130 4.83 -3.10 3.80
N PRO A 131 4.54 -4.21 4.51
CA PRO A 131 4.53 -5.54 3.89
C PRO A 131 3.54 -5.63 2.72
N ASN A 132 3.85 -6.44 1.74
CA ASN A 132 3.00 -6.76 0.57
C ASN A 132 2.60 -5.60 -0.37
N VAL A 133 3.19 -4.40 -0.24
CA VAL A 133 3.01 -3.31 -1.22
C VAL A 133 3.73 -3.59 -2.55
N GLY A 134 4.57 -4.62 -2.60
CA GLY A 134 5.27 -5.05 -3.82
C GLY A 134 6.71 -4.57 -3.93
N LYS A 135 7.40 -4.21 -2.82
CA LYS A 135 8.80 -3.74 -2.83
C LYS A 135 9.75 -4.63 -3.62
N SER A 136 9.81 -5.93 -3.31
CA SER A 136 10.74 -6.85 -3.99
C SER A 136 10.45 -6.97 -5.49
N ARG A 137 9.16 -6.94 -5.88
CA ARG A 137 8.76 -6.95 -7.29
C ARG A 137 9.13 -5.64 -7.99
N PHE A 138 8.93 -4.51 -7.31
CA PHE A 138 9.37 -3.20 -7.76
C PHE A 138 10.88 -3.18 -8.01
N ILE A 139 11.68 -3.61 -7.04
CA ILE A 139 13.14 -3.67 -7.17
C ILE A 139 13.55 -4.51 -8.37
N ASN A 140 12.99 -5.72 -8.51
CA ASN A 140 13.30 -6.61 -9.64
C ASN A 140 13.01 -5.96 -10.99
N LYS A 141 11.89 -5.25 -11.12
CA LYS A 141 11.53 -4.52 -12.35
C LYS A 141 12.41 -3.30 -12.59
N TYR A 142 12.73 -2.55 -11.52
CA TYR A 142 13.55 -1.35 -11.63
C TYR A 142 14.99 -1.66 -12.02
N VAL A 143 15.54 -2.77 -11.52
CA VAL A 143 16.90 -3.26 -11.83
C VAL A 143 16.97 -4.01 -13.17
N ASN A 144 15.81 -4.34 -13.79
CA ASN A 144 15.74 -5.24 -14.96
C ASN A 144 16.44 -6.61 -14.76
N LYS A 145 16.53 -7.09 -13.52
CA LYS A 145 17.16 -8.38 -13.17
C LYS A 145 16.41 -9.00 -12.00
N ASN A 146 16.27 -10.33 -12.00
CA ASN A 146 15.68 -11.07 -10.88
C ASN A 146 16.67 -11.17 -9.69
N LYS A 147 17.11 -10.03 -9.16
CA LYS A 147 18.09 -9.96 -8.07
C LYS A 147 17.47 -9.97 -6.68
N ALA A 148 16.27 -9.41 -6.53
CA ALA A 148 15.55 -9.45 -5.26
C ALA A 148 14.65 -10.68 -5.18
N ARG A 149 14.66 -11.37 -4.05
CA ARG A 149 13.75 -12.50 -3.80
C ARG A 149 12.30 -11.98 -3.66
N VAL A 150 11.37 -12.59 -4.38
CA VAL A 150 9.95 -12.26 -4.34
C VAL A 150 9.21 -13.31 -3.50
N GLY A 151 8.40 -12.88 -2.55
CA GLY A 151 7.50 -13.72 -1.78
C GLY A 151 6.21 -13.00 -1.45
N ASN A 152 5.10 -13.73 -1.42
CA ASN A 152 3.77 -13.19 -1.10
C ASN A 152 3.48 -13.19 0.42
N THR A 153 4.47 -13.58 1.23
CA THR A 153 4.33 -13.62 2.69
C THR A 153 4.88 -12.34 3.31
N PRO A 154 4.14 -11.63 4.18
CA PRO A 154 4.65 -10.47 4.90
C PRO A 154 5.95 -10.79 5.66
N GLY A 155 6.97 -9.90 5.56
CA GLY A 155 8.27 -10.11 6.20
C GLY A 155 9.23 -11.04 5.46
N PHE A 156 9.07 -11.23 4.14
CA PHE A 156 9.93 -12.09 3.32
C PHE A 156 11.38 -11.58 3.21
N THR A 157 11.57 -10.25 3.07
CA THR A 157 12.92 -9.65 3.08
C THR A 157 13.46 -9.60 4.51
N ARG A 158 14.60 -10.24 4.76
CA ARG A 158 15.24 -10.33 6.08
C ARG A 158 16.63 -9.70 6.03
N GLY A 159 16.74 -8.40 6.33
CA GLY A 159 18.03 -7.73 6.48
C GLY A 159 18.32 -6.67 5.42
N LYS A 160 19.51 -6.08 5.52
CA LYS A 160 20.01 -4.96 4.72
C LYS A 160 20.68 -5.48 3.45
N GLN A 161 20.29 -4.96 2.30
CA GLN A 161 20.92 -5.29 1.02
C GLN A 161 21.08 -4.03 0.16
N TRP A 162 22.32 -3.71 -0.24
CA TRP A 162 22.61 -2.71 -1.27
C TRP A 162 22.51 -3.33 -2.65
N ILE A 163 21.78 -2.68 -3.54
CA ILE A 163 21.54 -3.13 -4.91
C ILE A 163 21.93 -2.00 -5.85
N LYS A 164 22.97 -2.20 -6.63
CA LYS A 164 23.37 -1.25 -7.68
C LYS A 164 22.39 -1.35 -8.85
N ILE A 165 21.72 -0.25 -9.17
CA ILE A 165 20.80 -0.15 -10.31
C ILE A 165 21.61 0.05 -11.59
N ASP A 166 22.43 1.10 -11.58
CA ASP A 166 23.34 1.51 -12.64
C ASP A 166 24.52 2.25 -11.99
N ASP A 167 25.25 3.05 -12.76
CA ASP A 167 26.39 3.82 -12.26
C ASP A 167 25.97 5.11 -11.52
N LYS A 168 24.67 5.41 -11.47
CA LYS A 168 24.12 6.64 -10.87
C LYS A 168 23.39 6.37 -9.55
N VAL A 169 22.76 5.19 -9.40
CA VAL A 169 21.83 4.91 -8.29
C VAL A 169 22.15 3.58 -7.62
N GLU A 170 22.32 3.64 -6.31
CA GLU A 170 22.32 2.47 -5.41
C GLU A 170 21.07 2.46 -4.57
N LEU A 171 20.41 1.31 -4.46
CA LEU A 171 19.23 1.10 -3.62
C LEU A 171 19.58 0.32 -2.36
N LEU A 172 19.14 0.81 -1.22
CA LEU A 172 19.07 0.03 0.01
C LEU A 172 17.67 -0.56 0.14
N ASP A 173 17.58 -1.89 -0.02
CA ASP A 173 16.33 -2.62 0.27
C ASP A 173 16.16 -2.80 1.77
N THR A 174 14.97 -2.47 2.26
CA THR A 174 14.59 -2.66 3.66
C THR A 174 13.41 -3.63 3.79
N PRO A 175 13.34 -4.43 4.87
CA PRO A 175 12.14 -5.20 5.17
C PRO A 175 10.90 -4.31 5.26
N GLY A 176 9.71 -4.89 4.96
CA GLY A 176 8.45 -4.16 5.14
C GLY A 176 8.17 -3.89 6.62
N VAL A 177 7.79 -2.66 6.93
CA VAL A 177 7.55 -2.21 8.30
C VAL A 177 6.17 -1.61 8.44
N LEU A 178 5.39 -2.13 9.39
CA LEU A 178 4.21 -1.47 9.95
C LEU A 178 4.60 -0.79 11.27
N TRP A 179 3.81 0.15 11.70
CA TRP A 179 3.97 0.80 13.01
C TRP A 179 3.18 0.07 14.11
N PRO A 180 3.54 0.26 15.40
CA PRO A 180 3.05 -0.58 16.49
C PRO A 180 1.55 -0.49 16.77
N LYS A 181 0.97 0.68 16.58
CA LYS A 181 -0.42 0.96 16.92
C LYS A 181 -1.09 1.74 15.78
N PHE A 182 -2.23 1.24 15.33
CA PHE A 182 -3.09 1.97 14.40
C PHE A 182 -4.06 2.82 15.20
N GLU A 183 -3.96 4.15 15.07
CA GLU A 183 -4.83 5.10 15.75
C GLU A 183 -6.23 5.10 15.15
N ASP A 184 -6.33 4.92 13.83
CA ASP A 184 -7.58 4.78 13.09
C ASP A 184 -7.85 3.31 12.74
N GLU A 185 -8.97 2.78 13.20
CA GLU A 185 -9.40 1.40 12.88
C GLU A 185 -9.61 1.19 11.38
N ASN A 186 -10.00 2.22 10.62
CA ASN A 186 -10.16 2.12 9.16
C ASN A 186 -8.83 1.80 8.48
N VAL A 187 -7.72 2.37 8.96
CA VAL A 187 -6.37 2.05 8.48
C VAL A 187 -6.09 0.56 8.70
N ALA A 188 -6.36 0.05 9.90
CA ALA A 188 -6.14 -1.36 10.22
C ALA A 188 -6.97 -2.29 9.31
N TYR A 189 -8.24 -1.95 9.06
CA TYR A 189 -9.09 -2.72 8.14
C TYR A 189 -8.60 -2.63 6.69
N ASN A 190 -8.21 -1.46 6.20
CA ASN A 190 -7.67 -1.29 4.85
C ASN A 190 -6.42 -2.13 4.63
N LEU A 191 -5.51 -2.14 5.61
CA LEU A 191 -4.30 -2.97 5.59
C LEU A 191 -4.63 -4.47 5.60
N ALA A 192 -5.63 -4.87 6.39
CA ALA A 192 -6.11 -6.25 6.43
C ALA A 192 -6.77 -6.66 5.10
N ILE A 193 -7.68 -5.86 4.58
CA ILE A 193 -8.38 -6.10 3.32
C ILE A 193 -7.38 -6.28 2.16
N THR A 194 -6.36 -5.44 2.07
CA THR A 194 -5.36 -5.48 1.00
C THR A 194 -4.26 -6.53 1.21
N GLY A 195 -4.22 -7.20 2.38
CA GLY A 195 -3.29 -8.28 2.71
C GLY A 195 -1.91 -7.80 3.17
N SER A 196 -1.82 -6.57 3.70
CA SER A 196 -0.59 -6.05 4.30
C SER A 196 -0.33 -6.64 5.70
N ILE A 197 -1.37 -7.17 6.35
CA ILE A 197 -1.32 -7.96 7.57
C ILE A 197 -1.59 -9.43 7.24
N LYS A 198 -0.94 -10.35 7.94
CA LYS A 198 -1.13 -11.79 7.73
C LYS A 198 -2.53 -12.25 8.13
N ASP A 199 -3.19 -13.02 7.27
CA ASP A 199 -4.55 -13.50 7.50
C ASP A 199 -4.70 -14.37 8.76
N ASN A 200 -3.66 -15.11 9.14
CA ASN A 200 -3.70 -16.02 10.30
C ASN A 200 -3.76 -15.32 11.67
N VAL A 201 -3.59 -14.00 11.71
CA VAL A 201 -3.68 -13.20 12.95
C VAL A 201 -4.90 -12.27 12.96
N LEU A 202 -5.78 -12.42 11.96
CA LEU A 202 -6.93 -11.55 11.75
C LEU A 202 -8.24 -12.31 11.96
N PRO A 203 -9.27 -11.69 12.55
CA PRO A 203 -10.65 -12.16 12.50
C PRO A 203 -11.22 -11.87 11.11
N LEU A 204 -10.97 -12.76 10.14
CA LEU A 204 -11.23 -12.53 8.72
C LEU A 204 -12.70 -12.26 8.42
N GLU A 205 -13.61 -12.86 9.17
CA GLU A 205 -15.04 -12.58 9.06
C GLU A 205 -15.33 -11.09 9.30
N GLN A 206 -14.81 -10.52 10.40
CA GLN A 206 -14.98 -9.09 10.70
C GLN A 206 -14.34 -8.20 9.62
N VAL A 207 -13.17 -8.58 9.11
CA VAL A 207 -12.49 -7.86 8.03
C VAL A 207 -13.33 -7.87 6.75
N ALA A 208 -13.93 -9.01 6.40
CA ALA A 208 -14.79 -9.13 5.23
C ALA A 208 -16.12 -8.38 5.40
N ILE A 209 -16.70 -8.37 6.61
CA ILE A 209 -17.87 -7.54 6.93
C ILE A 209 -17.56 -6.06 6.70
N LYS A 210 -16.44 -5.59 7.23
CA LYS A 210 -16.00 -4.19 7.02
C LYS A 210 -15.71 -3.88 5.55
N PHE A 211 -15.21 -4.85 4.79
CA PHE A 211 -15.04 -4.70 3.36
C PHE A 211 -16.38 -4.56 2.63
N LEU A 212 -17.41 -5.36 2.98
CA LEU A 212 -18.76 -5.23 2.42
C LEU A 212 -19.38 -3.87 2.74
N GLU A 213 -19.25 -3.37 3.98
CA GLU A 213 -19.68 -2.02 4.35
C GLU A 213 -19.02 -0.96 3.48
N LYS A 214 -17.71 -1.10 3.25
CA LYS A 214 -16.94 -0.20 2.42
C LYS A 214 -17.37 -0.25 0.96
N LEU A 215 -17.61 -1.44 0.41
CA LEU A 215 -18.14 -1.59 -0.94
C LEU A 215 -19.48 -0.88 -1.12
N LYS A 216 -20.37 -0.97 -0.14
CA LYS A 216 -21.65 -0.25 -0.14
C LYS A 216 -21.44 1.26 -0.10
N LYS A 217 -20.60 1.76 0.84
CA LYS A 217 -20.28 3.20 0.96
C LYS A 217 -19.69 3.77 -0.33
N LEU A 218 -18.83 3.04 -1.01
CA LEU A 218 -18.18 3.44 -2.25
C LEU A 218 -19.03 3.21 -3.51
N GLY A 219 -20.26 2.67 -3.39
CA GLY A 219 -21.09 2.29 -4.53
C GLY A 219 -20.48 1.17 -5.39
N LYS A 220 -19.65 0.29 -4.78
CA LYS A 220 -18.93 -0.80 -5.46
C LYS A 220 -19.45 -2.19 -5.14
N ILE A 221 -20.58 -2.29 -4.43
CA ILE A 221 -21.19 -3.60 -4.11
C ILE A 221 -21.65 -4.33 -5.37
N GLU A 222 -22.03 -3.60 -6.42
CA GLU A 222 -22.35 -4.15 -7.73
C GLU A 222 -21.20 -4.98 -8.33
N ASN A 223 -19.96 -4.57 -8.08
CA ASN A 223 -18.77 -5.30 -8.56
C ASN A 223 -18.68 -6.70 -7.94
N LEU A 224 -19.00 -6.83 -6.65
CA LEU A 224 -19.09 -8.13 -5.98
C LEU A 224 -20.30 -8.92 -6.49
N PHE A 225 -21.47 -8.28 -6.63
CA PHE A 225 -22.69 -8.87 -7.17
C PHE A 225 -22.45 -9.52 -8.52
N ASN A 226 -21.88 -8.78 -9.47
CA ASN A 226 -21.57 -9.25 -10.81
C ASN A 226 -20.46 -10.33 -10.81
N ALA A 227 -19.41 -10.16 -10.00
CA ALA A 227 -18.29 -11.10 -9.93
C ALA A 227 -18.69 -12.49 -9.42
N TYR A 228 -19.73 -12.57 -8.60
CA TYR A 228 -20.28 -13.83 -8.11
C TYR A 228 -21.57 -14.26 -8.81
N GLN A 229 -22.11 -13.46 -9.76
CA GLN A 229 -23.34 -13.77 -10.50
C GLN A 229 -24.49 -14.04 -9.53
N LEU A 230 -24.85 -13.02 -8.73
CA LEU A 230 -25.82 -13.19 -7.63
C LEU A 230 -27.26 -12.95 -8.04
N GLU A 231 -27.54 -12.69 -9.32
CA GLU A 231 -28.87 -12.40 -9.88
C GLU A 231 -29.90 -13.53 -9.67
N GLU A 232 -29.44 -14.77 -9.52
CA GLU A 232 -30.31 -15.90 -9.19
C GLU A 232 -30.73 -15.99 -7.72
N TYR A 233 -30.05 -15.23 -6.84
CA TYR A 233 -30.21 -15.30 -5.37
C TYR A 233 -30.79 -14.04 -4.76
N THR A 234 -30.61 -12.89 -5.40
CA THR A 234 -31.05 -11.56 -4.94
C THR A 234 -30.94 -10.55 -6.06
N THR A 235 -31.50 -9.37 -5.86
CA THR A 235 -31.34 -8.21 -6.76
C THR A 235 -30.29 -7.23 -6.24
N LEU A 236 -29.79 -6.34 -7.10
CA LEU A 236 -28.82 -5.31 -6.68
C LEU A 236 -29.44 -4.34 -5.64
N ASP A 237 -30.70 -3.98 -5.80
CA ASP A 237 -31.41 -3.11 -4.85
C ASP A 237 -31.62 -3.77 -3.49
N GLU A 238 -31.84 -5.08 -3.46
CA GLU A 238 -31.94 -5.84 -2.22
C GLU A 238 -30.60 -5.95 -1.52
N ILE A 239 -29.51 -6.32 -2.22
CA ILE A 239 -28.18 -6.52 -1.62
C ILE A 239 -27.63 -5.23 -0.98
N LEU A 240 -27.98 -4.05 -1.52
CA LEU A 240 -27.66 -2.75 -0.92
C LEU A 240 -28.27 -2.58 0.47
N LYS A 241 -29.48 -3.11 0.69
CA LYS A 241 -30.27 -2.98 1.93
C LYS A 241 -30.03 -4.12 2.92
N LEU A 242 -29.49 -5.26 2.43
CA LEU A 242 -29.25 -6.42 3.29
C LEU A 242 -28.20 -6.12 4.36
N GLU A 243 -28.37 -6.74 5.52
CA GLU A 243 -27.31 -6.84 6.52
C GLU A 243 -26.17 -7.72 6.01
N ASN A 244 -24.93 -7.40 6.40
CA ASN A 244 -23.76 -8.04 5.80
C ASN A 244 -23.74 -9.56 6.01
N TYR A 245 -24.22 -10.07 7.14
CA TYR A 245 -24.30 -11.53 7.37
C TYR A 245 -25.25 -12.24 6.38
N LYS A 246 -26.31 -11.58 5.92
CA LYS A 246 -27.22 -12.13 4.90
C LYS A 246 -26.52 -12.25 3.55
N ILE A 247 -25.61 -11.33 3.24
CA ILE A 247 -24.75 -11.42 2.06
C ILE A 247 -23.85 -12.65 2.16
N PHE A 248 -23.29 -12.95 3.35
CA PHE A 248 -22.54 -14.19 3.56
C PHE A 248 -23.40 -15.44 3.30
N GLN A 249 -24.64 -15.45 3.75
CA GLN A 249 -25.57 -16.59 3.49
C GLN A 249 -25.88 -16.77 2.01
N ILE A 250 -26.04 -15.67 1.27
CA ILE A 250 -26.21 -15.74 -0.19
C ILE A 250 -24.94 -16.30 -0.86
N LEU A 251 -23.78 -15.82 -0.47
CA LEU A 251 -22.50 -16.29 -0.98
C LEU A 251 -22.23 -17.76 -0.63
N GLU A 252 -22.65 -18.21 0.57
CA GLU A 252 -22.57 -19.61 0.99
C GLU A 252 -23.34 -20.50 0.01
N LYS A 253 -24.59 -20.14 -0.31
CA LYS A 253 -25.41 -20.85 -1.28
C LYS A 253 -24.78 -20.83 -2.67
N ARG A 254 -24.36 -19.66 -3.13
CA ARG A 254 -23.76 -19.47 -4.47
C ARG A 254 -22.45 -20.23 -4.65
N LEU A 255 -21.63 -20.33 -3.61
CA LEU A 255 -20.32 -21.01 -3.64
C LEU A 255 -20.42 -22.51 -3.32
N GLY A 256 -21.62 -23.02 -2.98
CA GLY A 256 -21.83 -24.42 -2.63
C GLY A 256 -21.09 -24.84 -1.35
N ILE A 257 -20.85 -23.92 -0.43
CA ILE A 257 -20.17 -24.21 0.84
C ILE A 257 -21.17 -24.86 1.79
N SER A 258 -20.88 -26.10 2.22
CA SER A 258 -21.79 -26.87 3.08
C SER A 258 -21.94 -26.26 4.46
N LYS A 259 -23.17 -26.36 5.04
CA LYS A 259 -23.48 -25.88 6.39
C LYS A 259 -22.92 -26.77 7.53
N SER A 260 -22.16 -27.82 7.21
CA SER A 260 -21.73 -28.83 8.20
C SER A 260 -20.60 -28.35 9.13
N ASP A 261 -19.94 -27.24 8.85
CA ASP A 261 -18.80 -26.75 9.63
C ASP A 261 -19.12 -25.37 10.25
N GLU A 262 -18.90 -25.23 11.55
CA GLU A 262 -19.05 -23.94 12.31
C GLU A 262 -18.19 -22.79 11.74
N HIS A 263 -17.28 -23.08 10.77
CA HIS A 263 -16.31 -22.13 10.20
C HIS A 263 -16.63 -21.64 8.78
N ASN A 264 -17.84 -21.83 8.29
CA ASN A 264 -18.22 -21.47 6.90
C ASN A 264 -17.98 -19.98 6.57
N TYR A 265 -18.22 -19.07 7.51
CA TYR A 265 -18.02 -17.65 7.29
C TYR A 265 -16.55 -17.26 7.17
N ASP A 266 -15.64 -17.93 7.84
CA ASP A 266 -14.19 -17.71 7.65
C ASP A 266 -13.74 -18.13 6.25
N VAL A 267 -14.26 -19.23 5.71
CA VAL A 267 -13.98 -19.69 4.33
C VAL A 267 -14.48 -18.68 3.30
N ILE A 268 -15.71 -18.17 3.49
CA ILE A 268 -16.31 -17.14 2.61
C ILE A 268 -15.50 -15.85 2.70
N ALA A 269 -15.13 -15.41 3.91
CA ALA A 269 -14.33 -14.22 4.15
C ALA A 269 -12.97 -14.31 3.43
N ARG A 270 -12.26 -15.44 3.57
CA ARG A 270 -11.00 -15.70 2.84
C ARG A 270 -11.20 -15.61 1.34
N ARG A 271 -12.28 -16.16 0.83
CA ARG A 271 -12.57 -16.14 -0.59
C ARG A 271 -12.83 -14.73 -1.09
N ILE A 272 -13.67 -13.95 -0.42
CA ILE A 272 -13.96 -12.55 -0.77
C ILE A 272 -12.67 -11.72 -0.78
N LEU A 273 -11.88 -11.78 0.29
CA LEU A 273 -10.63 -11.01 0.41
C LEU A 273 -9.61 -11.42 -0.64
N LYS A 274 -9.46 -12.73 -0.92
CA LYS A 274 -8.57 -13.23 -1.97
C LYS A 274 -9.00 -12.74 -3.35
N ASP A 275 -10.30 -12.82 -3.67
CA ASP A 275 -10.85 -12.42 -4.96
C ASP A 275 -10.70 -10.90 -5.17
N TYR A 276 -10.89 -10.07 -4.12
CA TYR A 276 -10.60 -8.65 -4.16
C TYR A 276 -9.11 -8.37 -4.43
N ARG A 277 -8.22 -9.01 -3.67
CA ARG A 277 -6.76 -8.83 -3.82
C ARG A 277 -6.24 -9.21 -5.20
N SER A 278 -6.92 -10.13 -5.88
CA SER A 278 -6.61 -10.54 -7.26
C SER A 278 -7.20 -9.61 -8.33
N GLY A 279 -8.03 -8.62 -7.95
CA GLY A 279 -8.69 -7.69 -8.86
C GLY A 279 -10.00 -8.20 -9.48
N LYS A 280 -10.56 -9.31 -8.98
CA LYS A 280 -11.81 -9.91 -9.51
C LYS A 280 -13.01 -8.95 -9.40
N PHE A 281 -13.04 -8.07 -8.41
CA PHE A 281 -14.11 -7.09 -8.22
C PHE A 281 -13.88 -5.78 -8.99
N GLY A 282 -12.97 -5.79 -9.98
CA GLY A 282 -12.66 -4.60 -10.77
C GLY A 282 -11.65 -3.68 -10.09
N LYS A 283 -11.59 -2.45 -10.57
CA LYS A 283 -10.54 -1.48 -10.24
C LYS A 283 -11.14 -0.29 -9.51
N PHE A 284 -10.74 -0.07 -8.27
CA PHE A 284 -11.19 1.08 -7.48
C PHE A 284 -10.29 1.33 -6.28
N PHE A 285 -10.30 2.57 -5.79
CA PHE A 285 -9.69 2.95 -4.54
C PHE A 285 -10.59 2.53 -3.35
N LEU A 286 -9.98 2.14 -2.24
CA LEU A 286 -10.68 1.96 -0.95
C LEU A 286 -10.69 3.25 -0.11
N GLU A 287 -9.92 4.24 -0.52
CA GLU A 287 -9.78 5.54 0.13
C GLU A 287 -9.99 6.63 -0.90
N LEU A 288 -10.53 7.75 -0.48
CA LEU A 288 -10.65 8.96 -1.28
C LEU A 288 -9.87 10.09 -0.58
N PRO A 289 -9.20 10.99 -1.33
CA PRO A 289 -8.47 12.11 -0.71
C PRO A 289 -9.35 12.94 0.21
N GLU A 290 -10.61 13.12 -0.15
CA GLU A 290 -11.61 13.88 0.59
C GLU A 290 -11.88 13.31 2.01
N ASP A 291 -11.67 12.02 2.23
CA ASP A 291 -11.81 11.38 3.56
C ASP A 291 -10.72 11.87 4.55
N PHE A 292 -9.63 12.51 4.06
CA PHE A 292 -8.46 12.94 4.85
C PHE A 292 -8.31 14.46 4.92
N GLU A 293 -8.91 15.23 4.02
CA GLU A 293 -8.88 16.69 4.03
C GLU A 293 -9.60 17.27 5.25
N ILE A 294 -10.71 16.67 5.64
CA ILE A 294 -11.52 17.08 6.79
C ILE A 294 -10.73 16.90 8.11
N LYS A 295 -10.02 15.79 8.28
CA LYS A 295 -9.21 15.52 9.48
C LYS A 295 -8.07 16.53 9.66
N ASN A 296 -7.46 16.97 8.57
CA ASN A 296 -6.39 17.97 8.60
C ASN A 296 -6.88 19.37 8.98
N SER A 297 -8.16 19.69 8.74
CA SER A 297 -8.78 20.97 9.16
C SER A 297 -9.10 20.94 10.66
N GLU A 298 -9.66 19.84 11.17
CA GLU A 298 -9.98 19.67 12.60
C GLU A 298 -8.71 19.68 13.48
N GLU A 299 -7.63 18.98 13.09
CA GLU A 299 -6.35 19.01 13.82
C GLU A 299 -5.65 20.38 13.78
N LYS A 300 -5.95 21.22 12.80
CA LYS A 300 -5.44 22.60 12.76
C LYS A 300 -6.20 23.53 13.69
N GLU A 301 -7.50 23.32 13.85
CA GLU A 301 -8.34 24.11 14.76
C GLU A 301 -8.05 23.79 16.23
N GLU A 302 -7.85 22.51 16.60
CA GLU A 302 -7.48 22.10 17.98
C GLU A 302 -6.08 22.60 18.41
N LYS A 303 -5.19 23.01 17.51
CA LYS A 303 -3.86 23.56 17.86
C LYS A 303 -3.84 25.06 18.14
N TRP A 304 -4.99 25.75 17.99
CA TRP A 304 -5.12 27.19 18.20
C TRP A 304 -6.03 27.53 19.41
N GLU A 305 -6.57 26.52 20.13
CA GLU A 305 -7.19 26.66 21.44
C GLU A 305 -6.20 26.22 22.57
#